data_362faab9afb6c86dc89877cfa62ec68e
#
_entry.id   362faab9afb6c86dc89877cfa62ec68e
#
_cell.length_a   1.000
_cell.length_b   1.000
_cell.length_c   1.000
_cell.angle_alpha   90.00
_cell.angle_beta   90.00
_cell.angle_gamma   90.00
#
_symmetry.space_group_name_H-M   'P 1'
#
loop_
_entity.id
_entity.type
_entity.pdbx_description
1 polymer ?
#
loop_
_entity_poly.entity_id
_entity_poly.type
_entity_poly.pdbx_seq_one_letter_code
_entity_poly.pdbx_strand_id
1 'polypeptide(L)'
;MSFLDNFRIRRTRGGKVASMDREATSEDLDALREFARTRVGVEFFVEPETMVTDTTAVAVAADGEWTRRRVGSPKVIRQVAKQLELPVYDVQIVGYPQRMRAYNARLKASRSERMLGDQTAPPVRTSRPPGRTPRPPREEP
;
A
#
# COMPACT_ATOMS: atom_id res chain seq x y z
N MET A 1 -12.07 20.17 27.20
CA MET A 1 -11.84 21.09 26.06
C MET A 1 -11.46 20.25 24.87
N SER A 2 -12.35 20.11 23.92
CA SER A 2 -12.10 19.28 22.75
C SER A 2 -11.32 20.08 21.69
N PHE A 3 -10.10 19.65 21.42
CA PHE A 3 -9.26 20.17 20.32
C PHE A 3 -9.67 19.64 18.95
N LEU A 4 -10.90 19.17 18.79
CA LEU A 4 -11.39 18.53 17.56
C LEU A 4 -12.05 19.50 16.58
N ASP A 5 -12.20 20.79 16.92
CA ASP A 5 -13.05 21.70 16.14
C ASP A 5 -12.34 22.60 15.13
N ASN A 6 -11.03 22.46 14.92
CA ASN A 6 -10.33 23.42 14.04
C ASN A 6 -9.80 22.85 12.73
N PHE A 7 -10.31 21.70 12.29
CA PHE A 7 -10.06 21.22 10.93
C PHE A 7 -11.29 21.39 10.03
N ARG A 8 -11.88 22.61 10.05
CA ARG A 8 -12.79 23.02 8.99
C ARG A 8 -11.96 23.32 7.75
N ILE A 9 -11.79 22.31 6.92
CA ILE A 9 -11.39 22.50 5.52
C ILE A 9 -12.43 23.43 4.91
N ARG A 10 -12.02 24.67 4.65
CA ARG A 10 -12.81 25.59 3.85
C ARG A 10 -13.01 24.96 2.48
N ARG A 11 -14.20 24.40 2.26
CA ARG A 11 -14.70 24.15 0.91
C ARG A 11 -14.78 25.50 0.20
N THR A 12 -13.77 25.86 -0.53
CA THR A 12 -13.88 26.92 -1.53
C THR A 12 -14.67 26.34 -2.70
N ARG A 13 -15.93 26.71 -2.76
CA ARG A 13 -16.76 26.57 -3.96
C ARG A 13 -16.16 27.44 -5.06
N GLY A 14 -15.72 26.82 -6.13
CA GLY A 14 -15.50 27.56 -7.37
C GLY A 14 -14.18 27.28 -8.06
N GLY A 15 -14.23 26.51 -9.11
CA GLY A 15 -13.39 26.68 -10.27
C GLY A 15 -12.12 25.86 -10.37
N LYS A 16 -12.18 24.96 -11.30
CA LYS A 16 -11.11 24.33 -12.07
C LYS A 16 -10.74 22.89 -11.67
N VAL A 17 -11.19 22.03 -12.53
CA VAL A 17 -11.02 20.59 -12.57
C VAL A 17 -9.55 20.09 -12.67
N ALA A 18 -8.59 20.99 -12.67
CA ALA A 18 -7.16 20.67 -12.80
C ALA A 18 -6.41 20.56 -11.46
N SER A 19 -7.10 20.76 -10.33
CA SER A 19 -6.47 20.80 -9.00
C SER A 19 -6.78 19.57 -8.13
N MET A 20 -7.55 18.60 -8.62
CA MET A 20 -7.98 17.47 -7.80
C MET A 20 -6.90 16.42 -7.53
N ASP A 21 -5.78 16.47 -8.25
CA ASP A 21 -4.72 15.44 -8.12
C ASP A 21 -3.61 15.82 -7.12
N ARG A 22 -3.62 17.02 -6.55
CA ARG A 22 -2.52 17.53 -5.71
C ARG A 22 -2.83 17.63 -4.22
N GLU A 23 -4.06 17.49 -3.83
CA GLU A 23 -4.43 17.57 -2.41
C GLU A 23 -4.54 16.19 -1.80
N ALA A 24 -3.99 16.04 -0.58
CA ALA A 24 -4.23 14.86 0.23
C ALA A 24 -5.74 14.69 0.45
N THR A 25 -6.25 13.52 0.19
CA THR A 25 -7.61 13.19 0.59
C THR A 25 -7.67 12.96 2.10
N SER A 26 -8.83 13.18 2.71
CA SER A 26 -9.02 12.83 4.12
C SER A 26 -8.74 11.34 4.38
N GLU A 27 -9.05 10.48 3.40
CA GLU A 27 -8.78 9.03 3.45
C GLU A 27 -7.29 8.71 3.52
N ASP A 28 -6.44 9.44 2.77
CA ASP A 28 -5.00 9.26 2.82
C ASP A 28 -4.42 9.60 4.20
N LEU A 29 -4.87 10.71 4.77
CA LEU A 29 -4.44 11.12 6.10
C LEU A 29 -4.96 10.18 7.19
N ASP A 30 -6.19 9.72 7.08
CA ASP A 30 -6.77 8.75 8.01
C ASP A 30 -6.08 7.40 7.93
N ALA A 31 -5.68 6.96 6.73
CA ALA A 31 -4.89 5.75 6.55
C ALA A 31 -3.51 5.85 7.22
N LEU A 32 -2.85 7.01 7.16
CA LEU A 32 -1.58 7.23 7.88
C LEU A 32 -1.77 7.23 9.41
N ARG A 33 -2.84 7.86 9.91
CA ARG A 33 -3.17 7.85 11.33
C ARG A 33 -3.48 6.44 11.83
N GLU A 34 -4.26 5.68 11.08
CA GLU A 34 -4.59 4.30 11.39
C GLU A 34 -3.35 3.40 11.40
N PHE A 35 -2.47 3.54 10.42
CA PHE A 35 -1.20 2.83 10.38
C PHE A 35 -0.36 3.14 11.62
N ALA A 36 -0.23 4.41 11.99
CA ALA A 36 0.52 4.84 13.16
C ALA A 36 -0.08 4.32 14.47
N ARG A 37 -1.41 4.26 14.55
CA ARG A 37 -2.13 3.80 15.73
C ARG A 37 -2.02 2.29 15.95
N THR A 38 -1.97 1.52 14.88
CA THR A 38 -2.00 0.04 14.92
C THR A 38 -0.61 -0.61 14.89
N ARG A 39 0.46 0.18 14.69
CA ARG A 39 1.85 -0.31 14.66
C ARG A 39 2.70 0.39 15.71
N VAL A 40 3.80 -0.25 16.05
CA VAL A 40 4.75 0.25 17.05
C VAL A 40 5.93 0.93 16.38
N GLY A 41 6.42 2.03 16.95
CA GLY A 41 7.63 2.70 16.52
C GLY A 41 7.55 3.29 15.13
N VAL A 42 6.40 3.85 14.77
CA VAL A 42 6.17 4.45 13.44
C VAL A 42 6.92 5.78 13.32
N GLU A 43 7.59 5.95 12.20
CA GLU A 43 8.22 7.20 11.78
C GLU A 43 7.73 7.58 10.39
N PHE A 44 7.57 8.88 10.15
CA PHE A 44 7.18 9.40 8.84
C PHE A 44 8.39 9.88 8.06
N PHE A 45 8.38 9.57 6.76
CA PHE A 45 9.39 10.01 5.80
C PHE A 45 8.69 10.76 4.67
N VAL A 46 9.04 12.02 4.49
CA VAL A 46 8.47 12.87 3.43
C VAL A 46 9.26 12.66 2.14
N GLU A 47 8.55 12.35 1.09
CA GLU A 47 9.05 12.36 -0.28
C GLU A 47 8.57 13.66 -0.94
N PRO A 48 9.46 14.62 -1.21
CA PRO A 48 9.05 15.88 -1.80
C PRO A 48 8.51 15.71 -3.22
N GLU A 49 7.70 16.66 -3.63
CA GLU A 49 7.16 16.67 -4.98
C GLU A 49 8.27 16.76 -6.03
N THR A 50 8.03 16.16 -7.17
CA THR A 50 8.85 16.29 -8.37
C THR A 50 8.00 16.80 -9.53
N MET A 51 8.57 16.92 -10.72
CA MET A 51 7.81 17.30 -11.92
C MET A 51 6.69 16.32 -12.27
N VAL A 52 6.78 15.06 -11.79
CA VAL A 52 5.87 13.97 -12.15
C VAL A 52 5.15 13.32 -10.95
N THR A 53 5.56 13.68 -9.73
CA THR A 53 4.98 13.08 -8.50
C THR A 53 4.62 14.17 -7.49
N ASP A 54 3.48 14.00 -6.85
CA ASP A 54 3.06 14.85 -5.73
C ASP A 54 3.85 14.52 -4.45
N THR A 55 3.78 15.43 -3.48
CA THR A 55 4.34 15.16 -2.14
C THR A 55 3.64 13.95 -1.52
N THR A 56 4.41 12.96 -1.15
CA THR A 56 3.96 11.76 -0.45
C THR A 56 4.63 11.63 0.91
N ALA A 57 4.01 10.87 1.79
CA ALA A 57 4.60 10.46 3.05
C ALA A 57 4.60 8.94 3.15
N VAL A 58 5.70 8.40 3.61
CA VAL A 58 5.86 6.98 3.93
C VAL A 58 5.86 6.85 5.45
N ALA A 59 4.95 6.06 5.98
CA ALA A 59 4.95 5.66 7.38
C ALA A 59 5.65 4.30 7.49
N VAL A 60 6.67 4.20 8.34
CA VAL A 60 7.47 2.98 8.52
C VAL A 60 7.42 2.56 9.98
N ALA A 61 6.97 1.35 10.23
CA ALA A 61 6.92 0.76 11.58
C ALA A 61 8.28 0.19 12.02
N ALA A 62 8.39 -0.19 13.28
CA ALA A 62 9.62 -0.72 13.86
C ALA A 62 10.11 -2.00 13.18
N ASP A 63 9.21 -2.86 12.71
CA ASP A 63 9.52 -4.09 11.97
C ASP A 63 9.87 -3.87 10.49
N GLY A 64 9.73 -2.64 10.02
CA GLY A 64 9.97 -2.25 8.63
C GLY A 64 8.75 -2.29 7.73
N GLU A 65 7.58 -2.73 8.21
CA GLU A 65 6.31 -2.58 7.49
C GLU A 65 6.06 -1.11 7.18
N TRP A 66 5.55 -0.80 6.00
CA TRP A 66 5.37 0.56 5.57
C TRP A 66 4.14 0.76 4.68
N THR A 67 3.66 1.99 4.65
CA THR A 67 2.63 2.45 3.73
C THR A 67 2.98 3.82 3.17
N ARG A 68 2.57 4.11 1.94
CA ARG A 68 2.77 5.40 1.27
C ARG A 68 1.43 6.03 0.96
N ARG A 69 1.29 7.33 1.25
CA ARG A 69 0.08 8.09 0.94
C ARG A 69 0.43 9.50 0.45
N ARG A 70 -0.44 10.06 -0.37
CA ARG A 70 -0.33 11.47 -0.77
C ARG A 70 -0.68 12.37 0.40
N VAL A 71 0.09 13.41 0.60
CA VAL A 71 -0.11 14.36 1.71
C VAL A 71 -0.22 15.81 1.27
N GLY A 72 -0.12 16.07 -0.04
CA GLY A 72 -0.27 17.39 -0.63
C GLY A 72 0.90 18.32 -0.35
N SER A 73 1.38 18.40 0.89
CA SER A 73 2.54 19.21 1.26
C SER A 73 3.26 18.65 2.50
N PRO A 74 4.56 18.95 2.67
CA PRO A 74 5.31 18.58 3.86
C PRO A 74 4.72 19.14 5.15
N LYS A 75 4.06 20.29 5.10
CA LYS A 75 3.41 20.92 6.24
C LYS A 75 2.28 20.06 6.81
N VAL A 76 1.48 19.45 5.94
CA VAL A 76 0.33 18.61 6.37
C VAL A 76 0.82 17.41 7.17
N ILE A 77 1.82 16.69 6.68
CA ILE A 77 2.33 15.50 7.40
C ILE A 77 3.03 15.87 8.70
N ARG A 78 3.71 17.03 8.76
CA ARG A 78 4.30 17.53 10.00
C ARG A 78 3.24 17.82 11.07
N GLN A 79 2.09 18.35 10.66
CA GLN A 79 0.96 18.57 11.58
C GLN A 79 0.38 17.25 12.09
N VAL A 80 0.19 16.28 11.21
CA VAL A 80 -0.28 14.94 11.59
C VAL A 80 0.71 14.28 12.55
N ALA A 81 1.99 14.31 12.25
CA ALA A 81 3.03 13.75 13.10
C ALA A 81 3.09 14.41 14.48
N LYS A 82 2.94 15.74 14.53
CA LYS A 82 2.88 16.48 15.79
C LYS A 82 1.69 16.05 16.65
N GLN A 83 0.52 15.88 16.05
CA GLN A 83 -0.67 15.38 16.75
C GLN A 83 -0.47 13.96 17.31
N LEU A 84 0.29 13.13 16.63
CA LEU A 84 0.59 11.75 17.00
C LEU A 84 1.88 11.61 17.82
N GLU A 85 2.59 12.71 18.05
CA GLU A 85 3.90 12.73 18.72
C GLU A 85 4.93 11.81 18.04
N LEU A 86 4.95 11.80 16.71
CA LEU A 86 5.83 10.97 15.90
C LEU A 86 6.85 11.81 15.12
N PRO A 87 8.06 11.28 14.89
CA PRO A 87 9.09 11.97 14.14
C PRO A 87 8.78 12.01 12.64
N VAL A 88 9.24 13.06 11.99
CA VAL A 88 9.18 13.23 10.54
C VAL A 88 10.57 13.52 10.00
N TYR A 89 10.96 12.79 8.97
CA TYR A 89 12.23 12.94 8.28
C TYR A 89 12.02 13.25 6.80
N ASP A 90 12.97 13.94 6.19
CA ASP A 90 13.02 14.14 4.75
C ASP A 90 13.87 13.04 4.11
N VAL A 91 13.28 12.31 3.18
CA VAL A 91 13.96 11.21 2.46
C VAL A 91 15.19 11.67 1.71
N GLN A 92 15.19 12.91 1.19
CA GLN A 92 16.36 13.45 0.47
C GLN A 92 17.55 13.67 1.39
N ILE A 93 17.31 13.88 2.68
CA ILE A 93 18.36 14.12 3.68
C ILE A 93 18.83 12.82 4.30
N VAL A 94 17.90 11.99 4.80
CA VAL A 94 18.22 10.79 5.58
C VAL A 94 18.11 9.47 4.81
N GLY A 95 17.47 9.49 3.65
CA GLY A 95 17.16 8.27 2.89
C GLY A 95 16.08 7.42 3.56
N TYR A 96 15.76 6.28 2.95
CA TYR A 96 14.84 5.32 3.54
C TYR A 96 15.53 4.50 4.63
N PRO A 97 14.82 4.17 5.73
CA PRO A 97 15.40 3.39 6.80
C PRO A 97 15.75 1.97 6.36
N GLN A 98 16.84 1.44 6.92
CA GLN A 98 17.31 0.09 6.57
C GLN A 98 16.28 -0.99 6.87
N ARG A 99 15.48 -0.83 7.94
CA ARG A 99 14.42 -1.78 8.30
C ARG A 99 13.34 -1.91 7.22
N MET A 100 13.02 -0.83 6.50
CA MET A 100 12.11 -0.87 5.35
C MET A 100 12.68 -1.70 4.20
N ARG A 101 13.97 -1.53 3.91
CA ARG A 101 14.65 -2.33 2.88
C ARG A 101 14.72 -3.81 3.25
N ALA A 102 15.02 -4.11 4.51
CA ALA A 102 15.03 -5.48 5.03
C ALA A 102 13.64 -6.13 4.96
N TYR A 103 12.59 -5.39 5.28
CA TYR A 103 11.20 -5.84 5.15
C TYR A 103 10.86 -6.20 3.70
N ASN A 104 11.19 -5.32 2.76
CA ASN A 104 10.97 -5.56 1.34
C ASN A 104 11.75 -6.79 0.83
N ALA A 105 12.98 -6.98 1.29
CA ALA A 105 13.77 -8.17 0.95
C ALA A 105 13.12 -9.46 1.47
N ARG A 106 12.60 -9.46 2.70
CA ARG A 106 11.86 -10.61 3.25
C ARG A 106 10.59 -10.92 2.45
N LEU A 107 9.81 -9.90 2.08
CA LEU A 107 8.62 -10.09 1.25
C LEU A 107 8.95 -10.66 -0.12
N LYS A 108 10.01 -10.18 -0.75
CA LYS A 108 10.47 -10.68 -2.05
C LYS A 108 10.91 -12.14 -1.96
N ALA A 109 11.67 -12.52 -0.93
CA ALA A 109 12.10 -13.89 -0.69
C ALA A 109 10.89 -14.83 -0.49
N SER A 110 9.95 -14.49 0.38
CA SER A 110 8.75 -15.30 0.63
C SER A 110 7.85 -15.44 -0.60
N ARG A 111 7.78 -14.43 -1.46
CA ARG A 111 7.07 -14.51 -2.73
C ARG A 111 7.73 -15.50 -3.69
N SER A 112 9.05 -15.48 -3.77
CA SER A 112 9.82 -16.40 -4.60
C SER A 112 9.66 -17.85 -4.15
N GLU A 113 9.69 -18.10 -2.84
CA GLU A 113 9.45 -19.43 -2.26
C GLU A 113 8.05 -19.97 -2.58
N ARG A 114 7.02 -19.12 -2.51
CA ARG A 114 5.65 -19.52 -2.88
C ARG A 114 5.54 -19.89 -4.35
N MET A 115 6.19 -19.14 -5.25
CA MET A 115 6.18 -19.43 -6.68
C MET A 115 6.93 -20.74 -7.00
N LEU A 116 8.02 -21.04 -6.32
CA LEU A 116 8.76 -22.29 -6.46
C LEU A 116 7.97 -23.48 -5.89
N GLY A 117 7.28 -23.29 -4.76
CA GLY A 117 6.42 -24.31 -4.15
C GLY A 117 5.23 -24.72 -5.02
N ASP A 118 4.66 -23.78 -5.77
CA ASP A 118 3.54 -24.05 -6.69
C ASP A 118 3.99 -24.85 -7.93
N GLN A 119 5.23 -24.68 -8.36
CA GLN A 119 5.78 -25.47 -9.49
C GLN A 119 6.16 -26.91 -9.13
N THR A 120 6.26 -27.23 -7.84
CA THR A 120 6.54 -28.58 -7.34
C THR A 120 5.30 -29.40 -7.02
N ALA A 121 4.11 -28.81 -7.18
CA ALA A 121 2.87 -29.58 -7.09
C ALA A 121 2.83 -30.62 -8.23
N PRO A 122 2.65 -31.92 -7.93
CA PRO A 122 2.57 -32.92 -8.97
C PRO A 122 1.40 -32.60 -9.92
N PRO A 123 1.54 -32.82 -11.22
CA PRO A 123 0.45 -32.55 -12.15
C PRO A 123 -0.78 -33.34 -11.72
N VAL A 124 -1.87 -32.62 -11.47
CA VAL A 124 -3.16 -33.25 -11.20
C VAL A 124 -3.45 -34.18 -12.37
N ARG A 125 -3.39 -35.49 -12.11
CA ARG A 125 -3.84 -36.47 -13.08
C ARG A 125 -5.33 -36.23 -13.31
N THR A 126 -5.65 -35.52 -14.38
CA THR A 126 -7.01 -35.49 -14.88
C THR A 126 -7.34 -36.91 -15.27
N SER A 127 -8.14 -37.58 -14.45
CA SER A 127 -8.73 -38.86 -14.76
C SER A 127 -9.51 -38.68 -16.06
N ARG A 128 -8.95 -39.21 -17.14
CA ARG A 128 -9.63 -39.36 -18.41
C ARG A 128 -10.94 -40.07 -18.18
N PRO A 129 -12.09 -39.53 -18.58
CA PRO A 129 -13.34 -40.26 -18.46
C PRO A 129 -13.25 -41.59 -19.23
N PRO A 130 -13.83 -42.68 -18.71
CA PRO A 130 -13.76 -43.97 -19.38
C PRO A 130 -14.38 -43.86 -20.78
N GLY A 131 -13.62 -44.31 -21.76
CA GLY A 131 -13.99 -44.27 -23.16
C GLY A 131 -15.35 -44.90 -23.39
N ARG A 132 -16.18 -44.22 -24.18
CA ARG A 132 -17.41 -44.78 -24.72
C ARG A 132 -17.09 -46.12 -25.40
N THR A 133 -17.71 -47.19 -24.90
CA THR A 133 -17.75 -48.50 -25.57
C THR A 133 -18.32 -48.34 -26.98
N PRO A 134 -17.71 -48.91 -28.01
CA PRO A 134 -18.26 -48.89 -29.37
C PRO A 134 -19.56 -49.67 -29.41
N ARG A 135 -20.56 -49.08 -30.00
CA ARG A 135 -21.89 -49.68 -30.21
C ARG A 135 -21.73 -50.82 -31.22
N PRO A 136 -22.30 -52.01 -30.99
CA PRO A 136 -22.24 -53.12 -31.93
C PRO A 136 -23.02 -52.76 -33.22
N PRO A 137 -22.63 -53.34 -34.35
CA PRO A 137 -23.30 -53.07 -35.63
C PRO A 137 -24.73 -53.60 -35.63
N ARG A 138 -25.64 -52.82 -36.18
CA ARG A 138 -27.03 -53.27 -36.41
C ARG A 138 -26.99 -54.30 -37.54
N GLU A 139 -27.49 -55.48 -37.25
CA GLU A 139 -27.89 -56.43 -38.27
C GLU A 139 -29.19 -55.91 -38.89
N GLU A 140 -29.15 -55.69 -40.19
CA GLU A 140 -30.36 -55.51 -41.00
C GLU A 140 -30.81 -56.85 -41.54
N PRO A 141 -32.17 -57.09 -41.63
CA PRO A 141 -32.72 -58.29 -42.24
C PRO A 141 -32.69 -58.33 -43.77
#